data_104aff5bf2ec08e3114210d72516fbfb
#
_entry.id   104aff5bf2ec08e3114210d72516fbfb
#
_cell.length_a   1.000
_cell.length_b   1.000
_cell.length_c   1.000
_cell.angle_alpha   90.00
_cell.angle_beta   90.00
_cell.angle_gamma   90.00
#
_symmetry.space_group_name_H-M   'P 1'
#
loop_
_entity.id
_entity.type
_entity.pdbx_description
1 polymer ?
#
loop_
_entity_poly.entity_id
_entity_poly.type
_entity_poly.pdbx_seq_one_letter_code
_entity_poly.pdbx_strand_id
1 'polypeptide(L)' 'TDQSVSRDDLYAMVGDPRYGKDMAFTRKVERMFAEAIPG' A
#
# COMPACT_ATOMS: atom_id res chain seq x y z
N THR A 1 -11.04 9.64 12.22
CA THR A 1 -11.60 8.86 12.22
C THR A 1 -11.61 7.88 11.16
N ASP A 2 -10.92 7.97 10.13
CA ASP A 2 -10.92 7.08 9.18
C ASP A 2 -9.99 6.03 9.40
N GLN A 3 -10.34 4.85 9.25
CA GLN A 3 -9.52 3.79 9.44
C GLN A 3 -8.83 3.43 8.24
N SER A 4 -9.10 4.01 7.15
CA SER A 4 -8.47 3.61 5.94
C SER A 4 -7.10 4.18 5.87
N VAL A 5 -6.23 3.57 5.11
CA VAL A 5 -4.88 4.02 4.90
C VAL A 5 -4.93 5.22 3.99
N SER A 6 -4.24 6.28 4.32
CA SER A 6 -4.26 7.46 3.50
C SER A 6 -3.34 7.25 2.30
N ARG A 7 -3.54 8.09 1.29
CA ARG A 7 -2.70 7.99 0.11
C ARG A 7 -1.24 8.23 0.41
N ASP A 8 -0.99 9.14 1.35
CA ASP A 8 0.39 9.41 1.75
C ASP A 8 1.05 8.16 2.27
N ASP A 9 0.31 7.38 3.06
CA ASP A 9 0.85 6.14 3.57
C ASP A 9 1.12 5.15 2.45
N LEU A 10 0.24 5.10 1.47
CA LEU A 10 0.43 4.20 0.35
C LEU A 10 1.66 4.58 -0.45
N TYR A 11 1.82 5.86 -0.70
CA TYR A 11 3.00 6.31 -1.43
C TYR A 11 4.27 6.03 -0.66
N ALA A 12 4.21 6.16 0.65
CA ALA A 12 5.38 5.86 1.46
C ALA A 12 5.75 4.38 1.36
N MET A 13 4.75 3.52 1.30
CA MET A 13 5.01 2.10 1.18
C MET A 13 5.59 1.76 -0.18
N VAL A 14 5.11 2.40 -1.21
CA VAL A 14 5.64 2.16 -2.54
C VAL A 14 7.09 2.61 -2.62
N GLY A 15 7.44 3.66 -1.87
CA GLY A 15 8.81 4.12 -1.84
C GLY A 15 9.70 3.32 -0.91
N ASP A 16 9.13 2.33 -0.21
CA ASP A 16 9.92 1.51 0.70
C ASP A 16 10.82 0.60 -0.12
N PRO A 17 12.09 0.45 0.27
CA PRO A 17 13.00 -0.42 -0.49
C PRO A 17 12.55 -1.86 -0.53
N ARG A 18 11.66 -2.27 0.36
CA ARG A 18 11.16 -3.62 0.32
C ARG A 18 10.10 -3.82 -0.76
N TYR A 19 9.53 -2.75 -1.24
CA TYR A 19 8.49 -2.85 -2.25
C TYR A 19 9.13 -3.38 -3.53
N GLY A 20 8.64 -4.48 -4.01
CA GLY A 20 9.20 -5.11 -5.18
C GLY A 20 10.23 -6.15 -4.86
N LYS A 21 10.83 -6.09 -3.66
CA LYS A 21 11.78 -7.11 -3.25
C LYS A 21 11.14 -8.13 -2.36
N ASP A 22 10.33 -7.69 -1.43
CA ASP A 22 9.64 -8.58 -0.52
C ASP A 22 8.25 -8.84 -1.09
N MET A 23 8.01 -10.05 -1.53
CA MET A 23 6.73 -10.37 -2.14
C MET A 23 5.58 -10.18 -1.19
N ALA A 24 5.77 -10.55 0.06
CA ALA A 24 4.69 -10.40 1.03
C ALA A 24 4.35 -8.95 1.23
N PHE A 25 5.37 -8.11 1.34
CA PHE A 25 5.15 -6.69 1.52
C PHE A 25 4.53 -6.08 0.27
N THR A 26 5.01 -6.49 -0.90
CA THR A 26 4.50 -5.96 -2.15
C THR A 26 3.02 -6.31 -2.32
N ARG A 27 2.66 -7.55 -2.02
CA ARG A 27 1.26 -7.96 -2.15
C ARG A 27 0.38 -7.22 -1.17
N LYS A 28 0.89 -6.99 0.03
CA LYS A 28 0.14 -6.25 1.01
C LYS A 28 -0.15 -4.84 0.53
N VAL A 29 0.84 -4.19 -0.04
CA VAL A 29 0.67 -2.83 -0.53
C VAL A 29 -0.32 -2.81 -1.69
N GLU A 30 -0.21 -3.77 -2.59
CA GLU A 30 -1.13 -3.82 -3.72
C GLU A 30 -2.55 -4.02 -3.26
N ARG A 31 -2.74 -4.84 -2.25
CA ARG A 31 -4.06 -5.06 -1.72
C ARG A 31 -4.62 -3.79 -1.11
N MET A 32 -3.79 -3.05 -0.39
CA MET A 32 -4.22 -1.82 0.21
C MET A 32 -4.61 -0.80 -0.86
N PHE A 33 -3.88 -0.76 -1.96
CA PHE A 33 -4.26 0.11 -3.06
C PHE A 33 -5.61 -0.29 -3.62
N ALA A 34 -5.84 -1.58 -3.79
CA ALA A 34 -7.10 -2.05 -4.35
C ALA A 34 -8.27 -1.70 -3.46
N GLU A 35 -8.07 -1.70 -2.15
CA GLU A 35 -9.15 -1.35 -1.24
C GLU A 35 -9.31 0.15 -1.11
N ALA A 36 -8.24 0.89 -1.25
CA ALA A 36 -8.31 2.33 -1.10
C ALA A 36 -8.88 3.00 -2.34
N ILE A 37 -8.84 2.34 -3.48
CA ILE A 37 -9.35 2.91 -4.71
C ILE A 37 -10.46 2.02 -5.22
N PRO A 38 -11.67 2.22 -4.79
CA PRO A 38 -12.80 1.40 -5.23
C PRO A 38 -13.04 1.68 -6.70
N GLY A 39 -13.04 0.73 -7.41
CA GLY A 39 -13.12 0.90 -8.79
C GLY A 39 -14.39 1.13 -9.43
#